data_e7403f5e90c7f572c8f2f3e6072c1511
#
_entry.id   e7403f5e90c7f572c8f2f3e6072c1511
#
_cell.length_a   1.000
_cell.length_b   1.000
_cell.length_c   1.000
_cell.angle_alpha   90.00
_cell.angle_beta   90.00
_cell.angle_gamma   90.00
#
_symmetry.space_group_name_H-M   'P 1'
#
loop_
_entity.id
_entity.type
_entity.pdbx_description
1 polymer ?
#
loop_
_entity_poly.entity_id
_entity_poly.type
_entity_poly.pdbx_seq_one_letter_code
_entity_poly.pdbx_strand_id
1 'polypeptide(L)'
;LLKFLPSPQPINEDETKSDFFVSHGLGFGGIEISDTYSATICYPTPNDCTTYENELFGQDAHNMAIGDFNGDGLEDIVIAWAIFPHTVELSQKINAPVEIYLNDGQGNLYEDNAIYQLGQPPTHPAPYRLAIEDFNGDGIDDIFAGSMGLQYRDPDYSNNFIEPYPDLLLLSDTNGKFYDASSNIDDQNDGNGKLCGFSHDASAGDFDNDGDIDIYACNILLVNDGLGFFTFEANLDRNLQFQYGNPMSSLMVDINNDEFDDLIFWNFDNRWNFENNPHEGHIVLSNGTSNINEWELKILPAGPFGVNHNKYNHADWGDLNNDGYMDVVVAVTRDIPYYEGAYLQILLNDTNGNLIDVTENNFPDQIRET
;
A
#
# COMPACT_ATOMS: atom_id res chain seq x y z
N LEU A 1 1.40 -5.91 -8.82
CA LEU A 1 0.85 -7.04 -9.58
C LEU A 1 -0.28 -6.55 -10.47
N LEU A 2 -0.33 -7.05 -11.69
CA LEU A 2 -1.41 -6.80 -12.61
C LEU A 2 -2.70 -7.38 -12.02
N LYS A 3 -3.62 -6.54 -11.55
CA LYS A 3 -5.00 -6.96 -11.50
C LYS A 3 -5.36 -7.23 -12.95
N PHE A 4 -5.53 -8.49 -13.34
CA PHE A 4 -6.18 -8.82 -14.59
C PHE A 4 -7.62 -8.35 -14.43
N LEU A 5 -7.90 -7.19 -14.98
CA LEU A 5 -9.27 -6.76 -15.16
C LEU A 5 -9.98 -7.84 -15.97
N PRO A 6 -11.07 -8.41 -15.51
CA PRO A 6 -12.04 -8.94 -16.43
C PRO A 6 -12.63 -7.72 -17.14
N SER A 7 -11.90 -7.20 -18.12
CA SER A 7 -12.43 -6.12 -18.93
C SER A 7 -13.63 -6.64 -19.70
N PRO A 8 -14.84 -6.17 -19.45
CA PRO A 8 -15.95 -6.47 -20.34
C PRO A 8 -15.78 -5.80 -21.72
N GLN A 9 -14.85 -4.86 -21.84
CA GLN A 9 -14.50 -4.21 -23.11
C GLN A 9 -12.99 -3.93 -23.16
N PRO A 10 -12.26 -4.33 -24.22
CA PRO A 10 -10.86 -3.98 -24.37
C PRO A 10 -10.71 -2.46 -24.45
N ILE A 11 -9.78 -1.91 -23.67
CA ILE A 11 -9.43 -0.50 -23.67
C ILE A 11 -8.99 -0.02 -25.08
N ASN A 12 -8.53 -0.93 -25.93
CA ASN A 12 -8.25 -0.65 -27.35
C ASN A 12 -8.24 -1.93 -28.19
N GLU A 13 -8.93 -1.93 -29.35
CA GLU A 13 -8.86 -3.04 -30.32
C GLU A 13 -7.57 -3.08 -31.14
N ASP A 14 -6.62 -2.19 -30.90
CA ASP A 14 -5.34 -2.19 -31.59
C ASP A 14 -4.39 -3.21 -30.92
N GLU A 15 -4.30 -4.39 -31.50
CA GLU A 15 -3.44 -5.51 -31.04
C GLU A 15 -1.95 -5.15 -30.91
N THR A 16 -1.54 -3.93 -31.21
CA THR A 16 -0.16 -3.47 -31.14
C THR A 16 0.17 -2.65 -29.91
N LYS A 17 -0.82 -2.30 -29.08
CA LYS A 17 -0.64 -1.55 -27.84
C LYS A 17 -0.89 -2.43 -26.64
N SER A 18 0.04 -2.47 -25.72
CA SER A 18 -0.16 -3.18 -24.46
C SER A 18 -1.04 -2.34 -23.54
N ASP A 19 -2.10 -2.96 -23.04
CA ASP A 19 -3.02 -2.37 -22.07
C ASP A 19 -2.41 -2.40 -20.64
N PHE A 20 -1.13 -2.18 -20.51
CA PHE A 20 -0.43 -2.24 -19.24
C PHE A 20 0.05 -0.86 -18.81
N PHE A 21 -0.39 -0.44 -17.64
CA PHE A 21 0.30 0.59 -16.88
C PHE A 21 1.29 -0.06 -15.94
N VAL A 22 2.54 0.38 -15.97
CA VAL A 22 3.57 -0.03 -15.02
C VAL A 22 3.99 1.21 -14.25
N SER A 23 3.64 1.28 -12.97
CA SER A 23 4.30 2.23 -12.09
C SER A 23 5.64 1.64 -11.68
N HIS A 24 6.71 2.33 -11.96
CA HIS A 24 8.02 2.04 -11.41
C HIS A 24 8.27 2.98 -10.23
N GLY A 25 8.29 2.43 -9.04
CA GLY A 25 8.80 3.16 -7.89
C GLY A 25 10.29 3.40 -8.01
N LEU A 26 10.73 4.19 -8.96
CA LEU A 26 12.06 4.81 -9.15
C LEU A 26 12.14 5.45 -10.56
N GLY A 27 11.03 5.68 -11.23
CA GLY A 27 11.00 6.37 -12.52
C GLY A 27 10.92 7.88 -12.32
N PHE A 28 11.94 8.59 -12.70
CA PHE A 28 11.90 10.05 -12.80
C PHE A 28 11.02 10.46 -13.98
N GLY A 29 9.72 10.31 -13.83
CA GLY A 29 8.76 10.75 -14.81
C GLY A 29 7.89 11.80 -14.17
N GLY A 30 8.27 13.05 -14.22
CA GLY A 30 7.51 14.09 -13.59
C GLY A 30 8.08 15.47 -13.87
N ILE A 31 7.65 16.44 -13.17
CA ILE A 31 8.00 17.83 -13.33
C ILE A 31 9.50 18.02 -13.08
N GLU A 32 10.24 18.51 -14.06
CA GLU A 32 11.61 18.95 -13.89
C GLU A 32 11.67 20.06 -12.84
N ILE A 33 12.42 19.83 -11.78
CA ILE A 33 12.73 20.87 -10.81
C ILE A 33 13.99 21.57 -11.31
N SER A 34 13.91 22.88 -11.42
CA SER A 34 15.01 23.72 -11.93
C SER A 34 16.21 23.82 -10.99
N ASP A 35 16.08 23.34 -9.74
CA ASP A 35 17.11 23.45 -8.72
C ASP A 35 17.79 22.10 -8.50
N THR A 36 19.11 22.09 -8.57
CA THR A 36 19.92 20.92 -8.23
C THR A 36 20.16 20.89 -6.72
N TYR A 37 19.83 19.76 -6.11
CA TYR A 37 20.13 19.48 -4.71
C TYR A 37 21.18 18.38 -4.60
N SER A 38 22.00 18.44 -3.57
CA SER A 38 22.77 17.28 -3.15
C SER A 38 22.09 16.64 -1.95
N ALA A 39 21.82 15.34 -2.02
CA ALA A 39 21.35 14.57 -0.90
C ALA A 39 22.25 13.37 -0.67
N THR A 40 22.58 13.12 0.58
CA THR A 40 23.29 11.90 0.98
C THR A 40 22.30 10.96 1.66
N ILE A 41 22.09 9.80 1.09
CA ILE A 41 21.23 8.75 1.66
C ILE A 41 22.10 7.68 2.27
N CYS A 42 21.93 7.45 3.57
CA CYS A 42 22.67 6.42 4.31
C CYS A 42 21.73 5.28 4.68
N TYR A 43 22.00 4.06 4.22
CA TYR A 43 21.28 2.83 4.52
C TYR A 43 22.24 1.74 4.95
N PRO A 44 21.87 0.89 5.85
CA PRO A 44 21.26 1.04 7.15
C PRO A 44 22.24 1.46 8.24
N THR A 45 23.46 1.75 7.85
CA THR A 45 24.53 2.19 8.78
C THR A 45 25.08 3.55 8.36
N PRO A 46 25.58 4.36 9.30
CA PRO A 46 26.20 5.66 9.00
C PRO A 46 27.39 5.61 8.04
N ASN A 47 27.90 4.42 7.72
CA ASN A 47 29.05 4.22 6.85
C ASN A 47 28.68 3.80 5.42
N ASP A 48 27.40 3.57 5.15
CA ASP A 48 26.89 3.16 3.84
C ASP A 48 26.02 4.29 3.28
N CYS A 49 26.68 5.36 2.90
CA CYS A 49 26.03 6.56 2.42
C CYS A 49 26.30 6.77 0.93
N THR A 50 25.26 6.93 0.14
CA THR A 50 25.33 7.39 -1.25
C THR A 50 25.03 8.87 -1.29
N THR A 51 25.96 9.67 -1.79
CA THR A 51 25.73 11.09 -2.03
C THR A 51 25.33 11.29 -3.48
N TYR A 52 24.13 11.80 -3.67
CA TYR A 52 23.61 12.23 -4.95
C TYR A 52 23.91 13.72 -5.12
N GLU A 53 24.94 14.04 -5.87
CA GLU A 53 25.31 15.42 -6.15
C GLU A 53 24.74 15.85 -7.50
N ASN A 54 24.05 16.99 -7.53
CA ASN A 54 23.48 17.59 -8.74
C ASN A 54 22.42 16.73 -9.45
N GLU A 55 21.73 15.86 -8.73
CA GLU A 55 20.60 15.15 -9.29
C GLU A 55 19.32 15.99 -9.22
N LEU A 56 18.48 15.84 -10.22
CA LEU A 56 17.14 16.42 -10.22
C LEU A 56 16.25 15.57 -9.33
N PHE A 57 15.89 16.11 -8.18
CA PHE A 57 14.88 15.52 -7.33
C PHE A 57 13.51 15.99 -7.76
N GLY A 58 12.54 15.11 -7.78
CA GLY A 58 11.24 15.41 -8.32
C GLY A 58 10.12 14.67 -7.65
N GLN A 59 9.04 14.62 -8.36
CA GLN A 59 7.91 13.78 -8.07
C GLN A 59 8.14 12.42 -8.73
N ASP A 60 7.74 11.38 -8.02
CA ASP A 60 7.80 9.99 -8.44
C ASP A 60 6.38 9.44 -8.46
N ALA A 61 5.96 8.78 -9.53
CA ALA A 61 4.70 8.03 -9.59
C ALA A 61 4.85 6.79 -8.70
N HIS A 62 4.65 6.99 -7.40
CA HIS A 62 5.05 6.03 -6.39
C HIS A 62 4.11 4.85 -6.28
N ASN A 63 2.82 5.11 -6.40
CA ASN A 63 1.80 4.06 -6.44
C ASN A 63 0.67 4.44 -7.39
N MET A 64 -0.03 3.44 -7.87
CA MET A 64 -1.27 3.62 -8.61
C MET A 64 -2.27 2.52 -8.26
N ALA A 65 -3.54 2.86 -8.40
CA ALA A 65 -4.63 1.93 -8.21
C ALA A 65 -5.74 2.22 -9.22
N ILE A 66 -6.70 1.33 -9.27
CA ILE A 66 -7.88 1.45 -10.13
C ILE A 66 -9.13 1.48 -9.27
N GLY A 67 -10.16 2.16 -9.76
CA GLY A 67 -11.48 2.24 -9.15
C GLY A 67 -12.43 3.03 -10.03
N ASP A 68 -13.72 2.98 -9.75
CA ASP A 68 -14.75 3.79 -10.42
C ASP A 68 -14.91 5.12 -9.65
N PHE A 69 -14.06 6.11 -9.98
CA PHE A 69 -14.03 7.38 -9.26
C PHE A 69 -15.09 8.39 -9.70
N ASN A 70 -15.97 8.04 -10.63
CA ASN A 70 -17.03 8.94 -11.10
C ASN A 70 -18.41 8.29 -11.13
N GLY A 71 -18.53 7.01 -10.77
CA GLY A 71 -19.76 6.25 -10.70
C GLY A 71 -20.36 5.91 -12.08
N ASP A 72 -19.54 5.85 -13.13
CA ASP A 72 -20.00 5.54 -14.49
C ASP A 72 -19.89 4.06 -14.85
N GLY A 73 -19.33 3.24 -13.96
CA GLY A 73 -19.14 1.80 -14.10
C GLY A 73 -17.92 1.42 -14.92
N LEU A 74 -17.01 2.35 -15.19
CA LEU A 74 -15.73 2.11 -15.83
C LEU A 74 -14.61 2.26 -14.81
N GLU A 75 -13.61 1.41 -14.94
CA GLU A 75 -12.40 1.52 -14.11
C GLU A 75 -11.57 2.73 -14.54
N ASP A 76 -11.35 3.64 -13.62
CA ASP A 76 -10.48 4.79 -13.71
C ASP A 76 -9.11 4.47 -13.08
N ILE A 77 -8.16 5.40 -13.13
CA ILE A 77 -6.85 5.25 -12.52
C ILE A 77 -6.58 6.40 -11.56
N VAL A 78 -6.08 6.09 -10.37
CA VAL A 78 -5.47 7.07 -9.49
C VAL A 78 -3.96 6.88 -9.44
N ILE A 79 -3.19 7.96 -9.52
CA ILE A 79 -1.74 7.98 -9.36
C ILE A 79 -1.39 8.81 -8.12
N ALA A 80 -0.73 8.17 -7.17
CA ALA A 80 -0.15 8.85 -6.02
C ALA A 80 1.29 9.24 -6.35
N TRP A 81 1.51 10.53 -6.58
CA TRP A 81 2.84 11.08 -6.74
C TRP A 81 3.46 11.34 -5.37
N ALA A 82 4.72 11.02 -5.20
CA ALA A 82 5.48 11.32 -4.00
C ALA A 82 6.69 12.18 -4.33
N ILE A 83 7.14 12.97 -3.38
CA ILE A 83 8.42 13.67 -3.53
C ILE A 83 9.57 12.68 -3.30
N PHE A 84 10.66 12.83 -4.04
CA PHE A 84 11.86 12.04 -3.81
C PHE A 84 13.11 12.91 -3.73
N PRO A 85 13.94 12.75 -2.70
CA PRO A 85 13.74 11.93 -1.50
C PRO A 85 12.65 12.50 -0.56
N HIS A 86 12.01 11.64 0.22
CA HIS A 86 10.92 12.00 1.15
C HIS A 86 11.47 12.80 2.34
N THR A 87 11.86 14.05 2.13
CA THR A 87 12.44 14.89 3.17
C THR A 87 11.54 16.08 3.52
N VAL A 88 11.63 16.53 4.78
CA VAL A 88 10.88 17.70 5.25
C VAL A 88 11.23 18.94 4.43
N GLU A 89 12.51 19.13 4.10
CA GLU A 89 12.96 20.31 3.33
C GLU A 89 12.39 20.31 1.91
N LEU A 90 12.27 19.12 1.29
CA LEU A 90 11.77 19.03 -0.07
C LEU A 90 10.24 19.18 -0.10
N SER A 91 9.53 18.66 0.90
CA SER A 91 8.08 18.79 1.02
C SER A 91 7.59 20.24 1.13
N GLN A 92 8.46 21.15 1.58
CA GLN A 92 8.15 22.57 1.64
C GLN A 92 8.27 23.29 0.29
N LYS A 93 8.82 22.62 -0.73
CA LYS A 93 9.15 23.20 -2.02
C LYS A 93 8.39 22.58 -3.18
N ILE A 94 7.97 21.35 -3.04
CA ILE A 94 7.35 20.55 -4.09
C ILE A 94 6.01 20.03 -3.60
N ASN A 95 5.00 20.16 -4.44
CA ASN A 95 3.72 19.51 -4.26
C ASN A 95 3.74 18.16 -4.99
N ALA A 96 3.24 17.12 -4.36
CA ALA A 96 3.04 15.81 -4.96
C ALA A 96 1.53 15.53 -4.97
N PRO A 97 0.87 15.57 -6.12
CA PRO A 97 -0.57 15.39 -6.21
C PRO A 97 -0.96 13.91 -6.10
N VAL A 98 -2.20 13.68 -5.68
CA VAL A 98 -2.91 12.42 -5.88
C VAL A 98 -3.92 12.66 -6.99
N GLU A 99 -3.63 12.14 -8.18
CA GLU A 99 -4.33 12.48 -9.41
C GLU A 99 -5.19 11.33 -9.91
N ILE A 100 -6.45 11.64 -10.24
CA ILE A 100 -7.39 10.72 -10.85
C ILE A 100 -7.44 10.98 -12.34
N TYR A 101 -7.33 9.92 -13.13
CA TYR A 101 -7.44 9.90 -14.58
C TYR A 101 -8.68 9.09 -14.95
N LEU A 102 -9.69 9.76 -15.47
CA LEU A 102 -10.97 9.15 -15.84
C LEU A 102 -10.86 8.41 -17.17
N ASN A 103 -11.54 7.29 -17.28
CA ASN A 103 -11.62 6.45 -18.47
C ASN A 103 -12.87 6.83 -19.30
N ASP A 104 -12.69 7.15 -20.57
CA ASP A 104 -13.81 7.50 -21.47
C ASP A 104 -14.51 6.29 -22.11
N GLY A 105 -14.12 5.06 -21.73
CA GLY A 105 -14.64 3.81 -22.30
C GLY A 105 -14.19 3.55 -23.74
N GLN A 106 -13.28 4.36 -24.30
CA GLN A 106 -12.74 4.21 -25.65
C GLN A 106 -11.23 3.98 -25.65
N GLY A 107 -10.64 3.76 -24.45
CA GLY A 107 -9.23 3.54 -24.25
C GLY A 107 -8.44 4.83 -24.05
N ASN A 108 -9.09 5.96 -23.74
CA ASN A 108 -8.39 7.18 -23.38
C ASN A 108 -8.59 7.48 -21.90
N LEU A 109 -7.51 7.89 -21.24
CA LEU A 109 -7.52 8.45 -19.91
C LEU A 109 -7.37 9.96 -19.99
N TYR A 110 -8.13 10.69 -19.18
CA TYR A 110 -8.10 12.14 -19.16
C TYR A 110 -8.24 12.69 -17.75
N GLU A 111 -7.63 13.84 -17.51
CA GLU A 111 -7.78 14.58 -16.26
C GLU A 111 -9.05 15.45 -16.30
N ASP A 112 -9.80 15.44 -15.21
CA ASP A 112 -10.89 16.38 -14.98
C ASP A 112 -10.79 17.01 -13.59
N ASN A 113 -10.25 18.18 -13.50
CA ASN A 113 -10.12 18.91 -12.22
C ASN A 113 -11.48 19.25 -11.59
N ALA A 114 -12.59 19.10 -12.31
CA ALA A 114 -13.92 19.31 -11.75
C ALA A 114 -14.34 18.21 -10.79
N ILE A 115 -13.67 17.04 -10.81
CA ILE A 115 -13.88 15.95 -9.86
C ILE A 115 -13.39 16.31 -8.45
N TYR A 116 -12.56 17.32 -8.28
CA TYR A 116 -12.10 17.76 -6.97
C TYR A 116 -12.90 18.94 -6.45
N GLN A 117 -13.25 18.93 -5.17
CA GLN A 117 -14.03 19.99 -4.55
C GLN A 117 -13.33 21.36 -4.64
N LEU A 118 -12.00 21.39 -4.55
CA LEU A 118 -11.19 22.61 -4.68
C LEU A 118 -10.78 22.92 -6.12
N GLY A 119 -11.21 22.13 -7.11
CA GLY A 119 -10.89 22.31 -8.53
C GLY A 119 -9.44 21.99 -8.89
N GLN A 120 -8.75 21.23 -8.05
CA GLN A 120 -7.41 20.70 -8.27
C GLN A 120 -7.19 19.46 -7.40
N PRO A 121 -6.30 18.53 -7.80
CA PRO A 121 -5.99 17.38 -7.00
C PRO A 121 -5.40 17.77 -5.64
N PRO A 122 -5.71 17.02 -4.58
CA PRO A 122 -5.05 17.19 -3.28
C PRO A 122 -3.58 16.81 -3.40
N THR A 123 -2.77 17.38 -2.51
CA THR A 123 -1.33 17.10 -2.50
C THR A 123 -0.91 16.40 -1.22
N HIS A 124 -0.03 15.42 -1.36
CA HIS A 124 0.56 14.70 -0.25
C HIS A 124 2.03 14.39 -0.55
N PRO A 125 2.98 14.70 0.34
CA PRO A 125 4.40 14.60 0.03
C PRO A 125 4.91 13.15 -0.10
N ALA A 126 4.30 12.22 0.61
CA ALA A 126 4.80 10.85 0.68
C ALA A 126 3.67 9.80 0.79
N PRO A 127 2.70 9.78 -0.14
CA PRO A 127 1.71 8.70 -0.19
C PRO A 127 2.44 7.44 -0.67
N TYR A 128 2.24 6.32 0.01
CA TYR A 128 2.99 5.10 -0.32
C TYR A 128 2.10 3.97 -0.82
N ARG A 129 1.04 3.63 -0.08
CA ARG A 129 0.09 2.60 -0.46
C ARG A 129 -1.29 3.19 -0.58
N LEU A 130 -2.02 2.69 -1.57
CA LEU A 130 -3.40 3.05 -1.81
C LEU A 130 -4.30 1.86 -1.46
N ALA A 131 -5.39 2.14 -0.76
CA ALA A 131 -6.55 1.28 -0.66
C ALA A 131 -7.73 2.02 -1.30
N ILE A 132 -8.46 1.34 -2.16
CA ILE A 132 -9.54 1.91 -2.98
C ILE A 132 -10.79 1.09 -2.73
N GLU A 133 -11.80 1.73 -2.18
CA GLU A 133 -13.12 1.16 -1.92
C GLU A 133 -14.14 2.29 -1.70
N ASP A 134 -15.42 1.98 -1.76
CA ASP A 134 -16.49 2.91 -1.38
C ASP A 134 -16.61 2.98 0.15
N PHE A 135 -15.83 3.86 0.78
CA PHE A 135 -15.79 3.97 2.24
C PHE A 135 -16.99 4.71 2.83
N ASN A 136 -17.75 5.44 2.03
CA ASN A 136 -18.86 6.24 2.52
C ASN A 136 -20.24 5.75 2.07
N GLY A 137 -20.30 4.66 1.30
CA GLY A 137 -21.53 4.00 0.85
C GLY A 137 -22.29 4.76 -0.23
N ASP A 138 -21.64 5.64 -1.00
CA ASP A 138 -22.31 6.46 -2.01
C ASP A 138 -22.25 5.89 -3.43
N GLY A 139 -21.53 4.79 -3.63
CA GLY A 139 -21.40 4.07 -4.88
C GLY A 139 -20.26 4.58 -5.78
N ILE A 140 -19.38 5.41 -5.26
CA ILE A 140 -18.16 5.90 -5.90
C ILE A 140 -16.98 5.44 -5.08
N ASP A 141 -15.95 4.89 -5.71
CA ASP A 141 -14.77 4.46 -4.99
C ASP A 141 -14.00 5.67 -4.41
N ASP A 142 -13.65 5.55 -3.15
CA ASP A 142 -12.87 6.52 -2.38
C ASP A 142 -11.39 6.10 -2.31
N ILE A 143 -10.53 6.96 -1.78
CA ILE A 143 -9.09 6.74 -1.77
C ILE A 143 -8.52 6.91 -0.36
N PHE A 144 -7.94 5.85 0.18
CA PHE A 144 -7.04 5.95 1.32
C PHE A 144 -5.60 5.82 0.84
N ALA A 145 -4.71 6.71 1.29
CA ALA A 145 -3.29 6.68 0.98
C ALA A 145 -2.45 6.69 2.26
N GLY A 146 -1.86 5.55 2.58
CA GLY A 146 -0.94 5.41 3.71
C GLY A 146 0.31 6.25 3.53
N SER A 147 0.74 6.96 4.57
CA SER A 147 1.87 7.87 4.54
C SER A 147 3.17 7.21 4.96
N MET A 148 4.19 7.33 4.13
CA MET A 148 5.56 6.92 4.50
C MET A 148 6.24 7.88 5.47
N GLY A 149 5.61 9.00 5.81
CA GLY A 149 6.21 10.06 6.60
C GLY A 149 7.34 10.78 5.88
N LEU A 150 7.98 11.71 6.58
CA LEU A 150 9.05 12.53 6.03
C LEU A 150 10.36 12.31 6.80
N GLN A 151 11.43 12.08 6.09
CA GLN A 151 12.75 11.97 6.71
C GLN A 151 13.24 13.34 7.16
N TYR A 152 13.51 13.48 8.44
CA TYR A 152 14.28 14.59 8.96
C TYR A 152 15.75 14.22 8.96
N ARG A 153 16.56 15.05 8.32
CA ARG A 153 18.01 14.85 8.26
C ARG A 153 18.72 15.95 9.02
N ASP A 154 19.32 15.55 10.12
CA ASP A 154 20.27 16.42 10.80
C ASP A 154 21.58 16.44 9.97
N PRO A 155 22.13 17.63 9.67
CA PRO A 155 23.39 17.75 8.89
C PRO A 155 24.58 16.96 9.45
N ASP A 156 24.58 16.65 10.74
CA ASP A 156 25.60 15.84 11.39
C ASP A 156 25.18 14.38 11.65
N TYR A 157 24.01 13.98 11.12
CA TYR A 157 23.44 12.62 11.22
C TYR A 157 23.22 12.13 12.67
N SER A 158 23.27 13.01 13.64
CA SER A 158 23.14 12.63 15.05
C SER A 158 21.70 12.28 15.45
N ASN A 159 20.70 12.75 14.70
CA ASN A 159 19.29 12.62 15.02
C ASN A 159 18.42 12.42 13.75
N ASN A 160 18.76 11.47 12.91
CA ASN A 160 17.89 11.12 11.80
C ASN A 160 16.65 10.39 12.32
N PHE A 161 15.48 10.89 12.02
CA PHE A 161 14.21 10.25 12.34
C PHE A 161 13.19 10.47 11.20
N ILE A 162 12.18 9.65 11.16
CA ILE A 162 11.05 9.85 10.27
C ILE A 162 9.99 10.63 11.05
N GLU A 163 9.64 11.80 10.53
CA GLU A 163 8.54 12.58 11.07
C GLU A 163 7.22 12.01 10.52
N PRO A 164 6.29 11.61 11.39
CA PRO A 164 4.97 11.18 10.96
C PRO A 164 4.30 12.29 10.14
N TYR A 165 3.70 11.90 9.01
CA TYR A 165 2.88 12.78 8.19
C TYR A 165 1.47 12.18 8.13
N PRO A 166 0.39 12.96 8.12
CA PRO A 166 -0.96 12.43 8.07
C PRO A 166 -1.14 11.47 6.89
N ASP A 167 -1.86 10.39 7.10
CA ASP A 167 -2.39 9.60 6.02
C ASP A 167 -3.49 10.41 5.31
N LEU A 168 -3.71 10.14 4.03
CA LEU A 168 -4.70 10.87 3.23
C LEU A 168 -5.93 10.00 3.02
N LEU A 169 -7.07 10.53 3.41
CA LEU A 169 -8.38 9.97 3.06
C LEU A 169 -9.09 10.96 2.14
N LEU A 170 -9.43 10.54 0.94
CA LEU A 170 -10.25 11.31 0.00
C LEU A 170 -11.59 10.61 -0.13
N LEU A 171 -12.65 11.28 0.27
CA LEU A 171 -14.01 10.81 0.08
C LEU A 171 -14.69 11.63 -1.02
N SER A 172 -15.57 10.98 -1.76
CA SER A 172 -16.50 11.67 -2.66
C SER A 172 -17.63 12.32 -1.86
N ASP A 173 -18.12 13.47 -2.32
CA ASP A 173 -19.32 14.10 -1.76
C ASP A 173 -20.57 13.70 -2.55
N THR A 174 -21.73 14.08 -2.10
CA THR A 174 -23.03 13.79 -2.75
C THR A 174 -23.15 14.32 -4.21
N ASN A 175 -22.17 15.04 -4.70
CA ASN A 175 -22.06 15.50 -6.10
C ASN A 175 -20.94 14.77 -6.83
N GLY A 176 -20.35 13.72 -6.26
CA GLY A 176 -19.22 12.98 -6.80
C GLY A 176 -17.92 13.77 -6.83
N LYS A 177 -17.69 14.67 -5.85
CA LYS A 177 -16.47 15.46 -5.79
C LYS A 177 -15.60 15.06 -4.62
N PHE A 178 -14.36 14.77 -4.89
CA PHE A 178 -13.37 14.40 -3.87
C PHE A 178 -12.97 15.56 -2.98
N TYR A 179 -12.92 15.30 -1.70
CA TYR A 179 -12.40 16.21 -0.68
C TYR A 179 -11.51 15.48 0.32
N ASP A 180 -10.62 16.21 0.96
CA ASP A 180 -9.77 15.69 2.03
C ASP A 180 -10.58 15.46 3.30
N ALA A 181 -10.77 14.19 3.63
CA ALA A 181 -11.49 13.71 4.81
C ALA A 181 -10.53 13.09 5.85
N SER A 182 -9.23 13.37 5.80
CA SER A 182 -8.23 12.75 6.69
C SER A 182 -8.53 13.01 8.18
N SER A 183 -9.27 14.07 8.50
CA SER A 183 -9.74 14.32 9.87
C SER A 183 -10.79 13.32 10.39
N ASN A 184 -11.32 12.46 9.52
CA ASN A 184 -12.25 11.40 9.91
C ASN A 184 -11.52 10.15 10.44
N ILE A 185 -10.19 10.11 10.37
CA ILE A 185 -9.37 9.02 10.88
C ILE A 185 -9.04 9.27 12.35
N ASP A 186 -9.49 8.38 13.25
CA ASP A 186 -9.08 8.39 14.65
C ASP A 186 -7.65 7.88 14.81
N ASP A 187 -6.70 8.79 14.93
CA ASP A 187 -5.28 8.48 15.14
C ASP A 187 -4.91 8.36 16.62
N GLN A 188 -5.91 8.40 17.52
CA GLN A 188 -5.76 8.37 18.98
C GLN A 188 -4.94 9.52 19.60
N ASN A 189 -4.65 10.57 18.86
CA ASN A 189 -3.84 11.69 19.31
C ASN A 189 -4.57 13.02 19.13
N ASP A 190 -4.42 13.62 17.96
CA ASP A 190 -4.90 14.98 17.69
C ASP A 190 -5.92 15.06 16.53
N GLY A 191 -6.33 13.91 15.99
CA GLY A 191 -7.31 13.83 14.90
C GLY A 191 -6.76 14.35 13.57
N ASN A 192 -5.47 14.21 13.33
CA ASN A 192 -4.82 14.64 12.10
C ASN A 192 -4.53 13.49 11.14
N GLY A 193 -5.02 12.27 11.42
CA GLY A 193 -4.83 11.10 10.56
C GLY A 193 -3.40 10.54 10.56
N LYS A 194 -2.62 10.78 11.59
CA LYS A 194 -1.24 10.29 11.70
C LYS A 194 -1.20 8.94 12.38
N LEU A 195 -1.33 7.87 11.64
CA LEU A 195 -1.27 6.53 12.20
C LEU A 195 0.14 6.17 12.65
N CYS A 196 1.14 6.40 11.82
CA CYS A 196 2.55 6.19 12.18
C CYS A 196 3.51 7.02 11.35
N GLY A 197 4.81 6.86 11.60
CA GLY A 197 5.87 7.57 10.88
C GLY A 197 6.41 6.84 9.64
N PHE A 198 5.91 5.66 9.31
CA PHE A 198 6.49 4.87 8.24
C PHE A 198 5.53 3.75 7.80
N SER A 199 4.47 4.10 7.10
CA SER A 199 3.55 3.12 6.54
C SER A 199 4.01 2.69 5.16
N HIS A 200 4.20 1.38 4.97
CA HIS A 200 4.49 0.78 3.66
C HIS A 200 3.32 -0.04 3.16
N ASP A 201 2.24 -0.09 3.89
CA ASP A 201 1.06 -0.88 3.59
C ASP A 201 -0.21 -0.04 3.71
N ALA A 202 -1.22 -0.48 3.03
CA ALA A 202 -2.62 -0.18 3.26
C ALA A 202 -3.44 -1.29 2.61
N SER A 203 -4.49 -1.73 3.28
CA SER A 203 -5.48 -2.66 2.75
C SER A 203 -6.86 -2.32 3.30
N ALA A 204 -7.89 -2.70 2.57
CA ALA A 204 -9.27 -2.48 2.93
C ALA A 204 -10.09 -3.75 2.78
N GLY A 205 -11.12 -3.93 3.61
CA GLY A 205 -12.03 -5.06 3.63
C GLY A 205 -13.00 -4.97 4.79
N ASP A 206 -14.07 -5.74 4.74
CA ASP A 206 -15.11 -5.80 5.78
C ASP A 206 -14.66 -6.79 6.89
N PHE A 207 -13.88 -6.30 7.84
CA PHE A 207 -13.22 -7.13 8.84
C PHE A 207 -14.20 -7.68 9.89
N ASP A 208 -15.25 -6.95 10.22
CA ASP A 208 -16.24 -7.35 11.23
C ASP A 208 -17.60 -7.78 10.64
N ASN A 209 -17.70 -7.82 9.30
CA ASN A 209 -18.87 -8.22 8.52
C ASN A 209 -20.14 -7.43 8.88
N ASP A 210 -19.98 -6.12 9.05
CA ASP A 210 -21.12 -5.22 9.26
C ASP A 210 -21.59 -4.56 7.94
N GLY A 211 -20.88 -4.76 6.86
CA GLY A 211 -21.17 -4.29 5.51
C GLY A 211 -20.45 -3.00 5.15
N ASP A 212 -19.65 -2.45 6.05
CA ASP A 212 -18.87 -1.23 5.87
C ASP A 212 -17.38 -1.60 5.70
N ILE A 213 -16.68 -0.93 4.81
CA ILE A 213 -15.29 -1.30 4.49
C ILE A 213 -14.32 -0.65 5.48
N ASP A 214 -13.55 -1.48 6.16
CA ASP A 214 -12.54 -1.12 7.13
C ASP A 214 -11.17 -0.89 6.48
N ILE A 215 -10.23 -0.30 7.23
CA ILE A 215 -8.86 -0.06 6.78
C ILE A 215 -7.86 -0.68 7.76
N TYR A 216 -6.86 -1.36 7.19
CA TYR A 216 -5.65 -1.70 7.91
C TYR A 216 -4.46 -0.97 7.32
N ALA A 217 -3.76 -0.23 8.15
CA ALA A 217 -2.52 0.45 7.79
C ALA A 217 -1.63 0.62 9.04
N CYS A 218 -0.32 0.47 8.86
CA CYS A 218 0.63 0.74 9.94
C CYS A 218 0.41 -0.07 11.23
N ASN A 219 0.08 -1.34 11.14
CA ASN A 219 -0.32 -2.21 12.25
C ASN A 219 -1.61 -1.78 12.98
N ILE A 220 -2.37 -0.87 12.43
CA ILE A 220 -3.59 -0.35 13.01
C ILE A 220 -4.78 -0.81 12.19
N LEU A 221 -5.75 -1.41 12.87
CA LEU A 221 -7.07 -1.68 12.31
C LEU A 221 -7.99 -0.51 12.67
N LEU A 222 -8.60 0.06 11.67
CA LEU A 222 -9.55 1.15 11.73
C LEU A 222 -10.90 0.64 11.26
N VAL A 223 -11.91 0.70 12.11
CA VAL A 223 -13.28 0.28 11.78
C VAL A 223 -14.07 1.48 11.30
N ASN A 224 -14.76 1.31 10.19
CA ASN A 224 -15.60 2.31 9.55
C ASN A 224 -17.00 2.34 10.17
N ASP A 225 -17.70 3.45 10.02
CA ASP A 225 -19.13 3.57 10.39
C ASP A 225 -20.07 3.60 9.17
N GLY A 226 -19.54 3.23 7.98
CA GLY A 226 -20.26 3.28 6.71
C GLY A 226 -20.46 4.68 6.12
N LEU A 227 -19.91 5.70 6.77
CA LEU A 227 -19.96 7.08 6.32
C LEU A 227 -18.58 7.70 6.15
N GLY A 228 -17.54 6.85 6.15
CA GLY A 228 -16.14 7.26 6.02
C GLY A 228 -15.55 7.88 7.31
N PHE A 229 -16.11 7.56 8.49
CA PHE A 229 -15.50 7.87 9.77
C PHE A 229 -14.87 6.62 10.37
N PHE A 230 -13.56 6.67 10.58
CA PHE A 230 -12.76 5.53 10.99
C PHE A 230 -12.38 5.63 12.46
N THR A 231 -12.79 4.62 13.24
CA THR A 231 -12.48 4.50 14.65
C THR A 231 -11.33 3.51 14.85
N PHE A 232 -10.36 3.88 15.67
CA PHE A 232 -9.28 2.99 16.05
C PHE A 232 -9.81 1.78 16.82
N GLU A 233 -9.62 0.58 16.30
CA GLU A 233 -10.03 -0.65 16.97
C GLU A 233 -8.85 -1.35 17.64
N ALA A 234 -7.77 -1.60 16.93
CA ALA A 234 -6.65 -2.34 17.44
C ALA A 234 -5.31 -1.87 16.88
N ASN A 235 -4.27 -1.98 17.69
CA ASN A 235 -2.89 -1.95 17.23
C ASN A 235 -2.31 -3.35 17.36
N LEU A 236 -2.13 -4.04 16.22
CA LEU A 236 -1.74 -5.44 16.18
C LEU A 236 -0.33 -5.66 16.76
N ASP A 237 0.58 -4.71 16.58
CA ASP A 237 1.93 -4.78 17.14
C ASP A 237 1.90 -4.84 18.68
N ARG A 238 1.08 -4.01 19.31
CA ARG A 238 0.96 -3.99 20.78
C ARG A 238 0.14 -5.14 21.33
N ASN A 239 -0.95 -5.48 20.67
CA ASN A 239 -1.95 -6.40 21.20
C ASN A 239 -1.58 -7.87 20.98
N LEU A 240 -0.98 -8.21 19.85
CA LEU A 240 -0.53 -9.58 19.55
C LEU A 240 0.93 -9.82 19.98
N GLN A 241 1.56 -8.85 20.64
CA GLN A 241 2.97 -8.93 21.04
C GLN A 241 3.92 -9.16 19.85
N PHE A 242 3.48 -8.78 18.66
CA PHE A 242 4.40 -8.59 17.55
C PHE A 242 5.19 -7.34 17.85
N GLN A 243 6.34 -7.46 18.38
CA GLN A 243 7.12 -6.31 18.79
C GLN A 243 7.77 -5.57 17.60
N TYR A 244 7.28 -5.67 16.34
CA TYR A 244 8.19 -5.42 15.28
C TYR A 244 7.65 -4.93 13.97
N GLY A 245 7.89 -3.71 13.79
CA GLY A 245 8.01 -3.09 12.47
C GLY A 245 6.65 -2.87 11.80
N ASN A 246 6.61 -1.83 11.04
CA ASN A 246 5.48 -1.55 10.18
C ASN A 246 5.39 -2.66 9.12
N PRO A 247 4.20 -3.13 8.75
CA PRO A 247 4.04 -4.03 7.64
C PRO A 247 4.64 -3.43 6.36
N MET A 248 5.16 -4.30 5.52
CA MET A 248 5.64 -3.94 4.19
C MET A 248 4.57 -4.08 3.14
N SER A 249 3.68 -5.03 3.34
CA SER A 249 2.53 -5.30 2.50
C SER A 249 1.45 -5.96 3.32
N SER A 250 0.21 -5.64 3.03
CA SER A 250 -0.98 -6.25 3.66
C SER A 250 -2.08 -6.47 2.64
N LEU A 251 -3.01 -7.35 2.97
CA LEU A 251 -4.23 -7.64 2.24
C LEU A 251 -5.35 -7.88 3.24
N MET A 252 -6.58 -7.48 2.92
CA MET A 252 -7.79 -7.93 3.60
C MET A 252 -8.62 -8.71 2.59
N VAL A 253 -9.01 -9.92 2.95
CA VAL A 253 -9.78 -10.84 2.10
C VAL A 253 -10.26 -12.02 2.92
N ASP A 254 -11.48 -12.49 2.68
CA ASP A 254 -12.01 -13.73 3.27
C ASP A 254 -11.23 -14.95 2.75
N ILE A 255 -10.18 -15.35 3.50
CA ILE A 255 -9.29 -16.43 3.09
C ILE A 255 -9.83 -17.83 3.47
N ASN A 256 -10.80 -17.89 4.37
CA ASN A 256 -11.34 -19.14 4.87
C ASN A 256 -12.80 -19.39 4.48
N ASN A 257 -13.44 -18.46 3.75
CA ASN A 257 -14.83 -18.47 3.31
C ASN A 257 -15.84 -18.50 4.49
N ASP A 258 -15.60 -17.68 5.51
CA ASP A 258 -16.50 -17.53 6.67
C ASP A 258 -17.29 -16.21 6.69
N GLU A 259 -17.20 -15.44 5.60
CA GLU A 259 -17.88 -14.15 5.37
C GLU A 259 -17.27 -12.96 6.14
N PHE A 260 -16.12 -13.13 6.80
CA PHE A 260 -15.32 -12.06 7.39
C PHE A 260 -14.02 -11.88 6.60
N ASP A 261 -13.66 -10.67 6.27
CA ASP A 261 -12.37 -10.44 5.67
C ASP A 261 -11.26 -10.64 6.71
N ASP A 262 -10.30 -11.47 6.35
CA ASP A 262 -9.12 -11.77 7.14
C ASP A 262 -7.97 -10.85 6.79
N LEU A 263 -7.05 -10.63 7.72
CA LEU A 263 -5.88 -9.80 7.48
C LEU A 263 -4.63 -10.65 7.23
N ILE A 264 -3.99 -10.42 6.10
CA ILE A 264 -2.71 -11.01 5.73
C ILE A 264 -1.68 -9.91 5.67
N PHE A 265 -0.53 -10.07 6.35
CA PHE A 265 0.52 -9.06 6.31
C PHE A 265 1.92 -9.61 6.43
N TRP A 266 2.90 -8.88 5.90
CA TRP A 266 4.33 -9.16 5.96
C TRP A 266 5.07 -7.99 6.58
N ASN A 267 6.01 -8.30 7.47
CA ASN A 267 6.81 -7.31 8.17
C ASN A 267 7.92 -6.72 7.28
N PHE A 268 8.18 -5.43 7.44
CA PHE A 268 9.21 -4.73 6.68
C PHE A 268 10.63 -5.21 7.02
N ASP A 269 10.93 -5.34 8.30
CA ASP A 269 12.29 -5.62 8.74
C ASP A 269 12.32 -6.39 10.05
N ASN A 270 12.90 -7.56 9.96
CA ASN A 270 13.08 -8.41 11.12
C ASN A 270 14.41 -8.17 11.88
N ARG A 271 15.25 -7.21 11.48
CA ARG A 271 16.59 -7.02 12.06
C ARG A 271 16.62 -6.37 13.44
N TRP A 272 15.54 -5.73 13.86
CA TRP A 272 15.57 -4.89 15.05
C TRP A 272 15.24 -5.61 16.35
N ASN A 273 14.75 -6.88 16.34
CA ASN A 273 14.35 -7.53 17.58
C ASN A 273 14.09 -9.06 17.57
N PHE A 274 14.84 -9.88 16.89
CA PHE A 274 14.39 -11.09 16.25
C PHE A 274 14.88 -12.40 16.75
N GLU A 275 15.55 -12.41 17.87
CA GLU A 275 15.93 -13.70 18.51
C GLU A 275 14.72 -14.57 18.86
N ASN A 276 13.50 -14.00 18.90
CA ASN A 276 12.30 -14.69 19.38
C ASN A 276 11.13 -14.80 18.39
N ASN A 277 11.15 -14.14 17.24
CA ASN A 277 10.09 -14.27 16.23
C ASN A 277 10.67 -14.44 14.83
N PRO A 278 10.85 -15.68 14.35
CA PRO A 278 11.45 -15.95 13.05
C PRO A 278 10.43 -15.80 11.89
N HIS A 279 9.22 -15.30 12.13
CA HIS A 279 8.15 -15.29 11.14
C HIS A 279 8.05 -13.93 10.46
N GLU A 280 8.12 -13.93 9.14
CA GLU A 280 8.13 -12.74 8.31
C GLU A 280 6.73 -12.27 7.94
N GLY A 281 5.74 -13.17 7.99
CA GLY A 281 4.37 -12.84 7.65
C GLY A 281 3.34 -13.68 8.42
N HIS A 282 2.13 -13.14 8.52
CA HIS A 282 1.05 -13.70 9.33
C HIS A 282 -0.29 -13.56 8.63
N ILE A 283 -1.20 -14.46 8.98
CA ILE A 283 -2.62 -14.35 8.71
C ILE A 283 -3.32 -14.19 10.06
N VAL A 284 -4.18 -13.21 10.18
CA VAL A 284 -5.10 -13.03 11.30
C VAL A 284 -6.49 -13.37 10.79
N LEU A 285 -7.05 -14.50 11.23
CA LEU A 285 -8.41 -14.87 10.89
C LEU A 285 -9.37 -14.10 11.77
N SER A 286 -10.21 -13.30 11.13
CA SER A 286 -11.30 -12.60 11.79
C SER A 286 -12.38 -13.58 12.25
N ASN A 287 -13.19 -13.18 13.18
CA ASN A 287 -14.39 -13.90 13.61
C ASN A 287 -15.53 -12.92 13.97
N GLY A 288 -15.44 -11.72 13.42
CA GLY A 288 -16.42 -10.65 13.63
C GLY A 288 -16.46 -10.07 15.03
N THR A 289 -15.45 -10.32 15.87
CA THR A 289 -15.36 -9.67 17.17
C THR A 289 -14.19 -8.72 17.21
N SER A 290 -14.37 -7.59 17.87
CA SER A 290 -13.30 -6.64 18.17
C SER A 290 -12.29 -7.17 19.21
N ASN A 291 -12.54 -8.37 19.76
CA ASN A 291 -11.64 -8.95 20.75
C ASN A 291 -10.48 -9.69 20.08
N ILE A 292 -9.40 -9.00 19.82
CA ILE A 292 -8.18 -9.51 19.21
C ILE A 292 -7.63 -10.79 19.86
N ASN A 293 -7.94 -11.08 21.11
CA ASN A 293 -7.52 -12.32 21.77
C ASN A 293 -8.34 -13.55 21.34
N GLU A 294 -9.40 -13.34 20.59
CA GLU A 294 -10.25 -14.40 20.04
C GLU A 294 -9.93 -14.72 18.59
N TRP A 295 -9.08 -13.92 17.94
CA TRP A 295 -8.65 -14.14 16.57
C TRP A 295 -7.64 -15.28 16.46
N GLU A 296 -7.76 -16.07 15.41
CA GLU A 296 -6.79 -17.12 15.12
C GLU A 296 -5.61 -16.55 14.32
N LEU A 297 -4.39 -16.82 14.79
CA LEU A 297 -3.17 -16.39 14.13
C LEU A 297 -2.52 -17.57 13.41
N LYS A 298 -2.22 -17.42 12.12
CA LYS A 298 -1.45 -18.36 11.31
C LYS A 298 -0.16 -17.72 10.81
N ILE A 299 0.79 -18.56 10.43
CA ILE A 299 2.11 -18.13 9.96
C ILE A 299 2.21 -18.38 8.47
N LEU A 300 2.69 -17.38 7.73
CA LEU A 300 2.94 -17.49 6.30
C LEU A 300 4.26 -18.24 6.00
N PRO A 301 4.34 -18.92 4.87
CA PRO A 301 5.60 -19.48 4.38
C PRO A 301 6.66 -18.37 4.19
N ALA A 302 7.88 -18.65 4.61
CA ALA A 302 9.00 -17.74 4.39
C ALA A 302 9.32 -17.60 2.89
N GLY A 303 9.81 -16.42 2.50
CA GLY A 303 10.24 -16.17 1.13
C GLY A 303 11.54 -16.90 0.75
N PRO A 304 11.96 -16.79 -0.51
CA PRO A 304 13.00 -17.63 -1.11
C PRO A 304 14.43 -17.31 -0.66
N PHE A 305 14.67 -16.16 -0.06
CA PHE A 305 16.02 -15.71 0.27
C PHE A 305 16.46 -16.13 1.69
N GLY A 306 15.62 -16.89 2.38
CA GLY A 306 15.87 -17.34 3.76
C GLY A 306 15.25 -16.41 4.79
N VAL A 307 15.02 -16.95 5.99
CA VAL A 307 14.41 -16.22 7.10
C VAL A 307 15.18 -14.91 7.39
N ASN A 308 14.47 -13.82 7.53
CA ASN A 308 15.00 -12.46 7.77
C ASN A 308 15.82 -11.86 6.61
N HIS A 309 15.66 -12.39 5.40
CA HIS A 309 16.32 -11.88 4.21
C HIS A 309 15.36 -11.50 3.08
N ASN A 310 14.07 -11.48 3.35
CA ASN A 310 13.04 -11.16 2.38
C ASN A 310 12.44 -9.78 2.64
N LYS A 311 12.11 -9.09 1.56
CA LYS A 311 11.29 -7.87 1.53
C LYS A 311 10.08 -8.15 0.66
N TYR A 312 8.90 -8.09 1.26
CA TYR A 312 7.63 -8.37 0.61
C TYR A 312 7.01 -7.06 0.11
N ASN A 313 7.37 -6.68 -1.11
CA ASN A 313 7.12 -5.33 -1.60
C ASN A 313 5.65 -5.05 -1.94
N HIS A 314 4.96 -6.06 -2.45
CA HIS A 314 3.56 -5.95 -2.83
C HIS A 314 2.94 -7.32 -2.92
N ALA A 315 1.70 -7.43 -2.47
CA ALA A 315 0.91 -8.66 -2.57
C ALA A 315 -0.43 -8.35 -3.25
N ASP A 316 -1.01 -9.37 -3.86
CA ASP A 316 -2.35 -9.36 -4.44
C ASP A 316 -2.97 -10.74 -4.31
N TRP A 317 -4.28 -10.85 -4.43
CA TRP A 317 -5.03 -12.08 -4.22
C TRP A 317 -5.99 -12.39 -5.36
N GLY A 318 -6.40 -13.64 -5.46
CA GLY A 318 -7.38 -14.13 -6.42
C GLY A 318 -7.43 -15.63 -6.42
N ASP A 319 -8.51 -16.21 -6.91
CA ASP A 319 -8.65 -17.67 -7.07
C ASP A 319 -7.84 -18.15 -8.30
N LEU A 320 -6.58 -18.50 -8.08
CA LEU A 320 -5.64 -18.86 -9.15
C LEU A 320 -5.86 -20.27 -9.70
N ASN A 321 -6.44 -21.15 -8.90
CA ASN A 321 -6.63 -22.56 -9.25
C ASN A 321 -8.10 -22.90 -9.54
N ASN A 322 -9.04 -21.96 -9.40
CA ASN A 322 -10.49 -22.08 -9.54
C ASN A 322 -11.10 -23.13 -8.59
N ASP A 323 -10.67 -23.12 -7.34
CA ASP A 323 -11.24 -23.98 -6.29
C ASP A 323 -12.24 -23.26 -5.38
N GLY A 324 -12.42 -21.93 -5.59
CA GLY A 324 -13.35 -21.11 -4.85
C GLY A 324 -12.76 -20.49 -3.58
N TYR A 325 -11.47 -20.65 -3.33
CA TYR A 325 -10.75 -20.01 -2.23
C TYR A 325 -9.72 -19.01 -2.77
N MET A 326 -9.49 -17.95 -2.03
CA MET A 326 -8.54 -16.93 -2.44
C MET A 326 -7.10 -17.38 -2.19
N ASP A 327 -6.29 -17.27 -3.22
CA ASP A 327 -4.87 -17.51 -3.24
C ASP A 327 -4.12 -16.17 -3.22
N VAL A 328 -2.82 -16.19 -2.92
CA VAL A 328 -2.03 -14.97 -2.82
C VAL A 328 -0.77 -15.05 -3.68
N VAL A 329 -0.44 -13.93 -4.32
CA VAL A 329 0.83 -13.73 -5.02
C VAL A 329 1.54 -12.55 -4.39
N VAL A 330 2.83 -12.72 -4.08
CA VAL A 330 3.62 -11.66 -3.46
C VAL A 330 4.96 -11.48 -4.16
N ALA A 331 5.30 -10.21 -4.43
CA ALA A 331 6.59 -9.82 -4.99
C ALA A 331 7.62 -9.69 -3.87
N VAL A 332 8.72 -10.45 -3.99
CA VAL A 332 9.77 -10.52 -2.96
C VAL A 332 11.10 -10.10 -3.53
N THR A 333 11.83 -9.27 -2.81
CA THR A 333 13.24 -8.93 -3.04
C THR A 333 14.08 -9.30 -1.83
N ARG A 334 15.40 -9.25 -1.97
CA ARG A 334 16.30 -9.47 -0.83
C ARG A 334 16.37 -8.27 0.09
N ASP A 335 16.54 -8.53 1.36
CA ASP A 335 16.94 -7.51 2.31
C ASP A 335 18.47 -7.23 2.26
N ILE A 336 19.29 -8.26 2.03
CA ILE A 336 20.74 -8.15 1.94
C ILE A 336 21.24 -8.95 0.72
N PRO A 337 21.82 -8.31 -0.30
CA PRO A 337 21.89 -6.87 -0.52
C PRO A 337 20.51 -6.21 -0.65
N TYR A 338 20.42 -4.94 -0.27
CA TYR A 338 19.15 -4.26 -0.09
C TYR A 338 18.40 -4.08 -1.41
N TYR A 339 17.18 -4.57 -1.47
CA TYR A 339 16.29 -4.58 -2.64
C TYR A 339 16.87 -5.24 -3.89
N GLU A 340 17.81 -6.16 -3.76
CA GLU A 340 18.30 -6.92 -4.89
C GLU A 340 17.52 -8.21 -5.12
N GLY A 341 17.50 -8.64 -6.38
CA GLY A 341 16.77 -9.81 -6.83
C GLY A 341 15.28 -9.52 -7.06
N ALA A 342 14.63 -10.42 -7.75
CA ALA A 342 13.19 -10.38 -7.99
C ALA A 342 12.65 -11.80 -7.93
N TYR A 343 11.60 -11.99 -7.16
CA TYR A 343 10.93 -13.28 -7.01
C TYR A 343 9.44 -13.07 -6.85
N LEU A 344 8.65 -13.89 -7.49
CA LEU A 344 7.22 -13.94 -7.34
C LEU A 344 6.89 -15.20 -6.54
N GLN A 345 6.45 -15.04 -5.30
CA GLN A 345 5.99 -16.15 -4.47
C GLN A 345 4.50 -16.37 -4.71
N ILE A 346 4.12 -17.64 -4.94
CA ILE A 346 2.72 -18.05 -5.15
C ILE A 346 2.31 -18.93 -3.98
N LEU A 347 1.29 -18.47 -3.28
CA LEU A 347 0.75 -19.12 -2.10
C LEU A 347 -0.67 -19.58 -2.41
N LEU A 348 -0.89 -20.89 -2.56
CA LEU A 348 -2.23 -21.44 -2.72
C LEU A 348 -2.89 -21.74 -1.39
N ASN A 349 -4.16 -21.45 -1.30
CA ASN A 349 -5.01 -21.79 -0.18
C ASN A 349 -5.24 -23.31 -0.10
N ASP A 350 -5.15 -23.87 1.08
CA ASP A 350 -5.42 -25.31 1.31
C ASP A 350 -6.91 -25.59 1.65
N THR A 351 -7.79 -24.64 1.40
CA THR A 351 -9.24 -24.64 1.73
C THR A 351 -9.55 -24.59 3.24
N ASN A 352 -8.55 -24.34 4.08
CA ASN A 352 -8.70 -24.17 5.52
C ASN A 352 -8.09 -22.85 6.01
N GLY A 353 -7.90 -21.89 5.09
CA GLY A 353 -7.27 -20.61 5.38
C GLY A 353 -5.77 -20.71 5.67
N ASN A 354 -5.07 -21.78 5.23
CA ASN A 354 -3.62 -21.82 5.23
C ASN A 354 -3.10 -21.60 3.82
N LEU A 355 -2.08 -20.80 3.69
CA LEU A 355 -1.41 -20.51 2.42
C LEU A 355 -0.15 -21.37 2.27
N ILE A 356 -0.08 -22.14 1.19
CA ILE A 356 0.99 -23.10 0.91
C ILE A 356 1.84 -22.59 -0.26
N ASP A 357 3.14 -22.47 -0.07
CA ASP A 357 4.05 -22.05 -1.14
C ASP A 357 4.18 -23.15 -2.21
N VAL A 358 3.72 -22.83 -3.40
CA VAL A 358 3.76 -23.72 -4.57
C VAL A 358 4.63 -23.16 -5.70
N THR A 359 5.40 -22.13 -5.42
CA THR A 359 6.15 -21.37 -6.42
C THR A 359 7.10 -22.22 -7.23
N GLU A 360 7.91 -23.05 -6.56
CA GLU A 360 8.90 -23.91 -7.23
C GLU A 360 8.26 -24.91 -8.20
N ASN A 361 7.04 -25.36 -7.91
CA ASN A 361 6.33 -26.31 -8.77
C ASN A 361 5.74 -25.65 -10.02
N ASN A 362 5.37 -24.36 -9.93
CA ASN A 362 4.67 -23.64 -10.99
C ASN A 362 5.60 -22.72 -11.77
N PHE A 363 6.64 -22.18 -11.13
CA PHE A 363 7.64 -21.31 -11.72
C PHE A 363 9.06 -21.69 -11.33
N PRO A 364 9.55 -22.88 -11.76
CA PRO A 364 10.85 -23.41 -11.34
C PRO A 364 12.05 -22.58 -11.85
N ASP A 365 11.85 -21.85 -12.94
CA ASP A 365 12.93 -21.12 -13.63
C ASP A 365 12.93 -19.60 -13.29
N GLN A 366 12.37 -19.19 -12.17
CA GLN A 366 12.47 -17.81 -11.77
C GLN A 366 13.93 -17.41 -11.58
N ILE A 367 14.30 -16.29 -12.19
CA ILE A 367 15.64 -15.72 -12.08
C ILE A 367 15.78 -15.17 -10.65
N ARG A 368 16.44 -15.94 -9.82
CA ARG A 368 16.94 -15.48 -8.53
C ARG A 368 18.30 -14.87 -8.82
N GLU A 369 18.35 -13.63 -9.24
CA GLU A 369 19.64 -12.99 -9.44
C GLU A 369 20.40 -12.97 -8.11
N THR A 370 21.58 -13.50 -8.20
CA THR A 370 22.55 -13.64 -7.09
C THR A 370 23.42 -12.42 -6.99
#